data_cf9f1855fb252a8b15a275d56eaf972d
#
_entry.id   cf9f1855fb252a8b15a275d56eaf972d
#
_cell.length_a   1.000
_cell.length_b   1.000
_cell.length_c   1.000
_cell.angle_alpha   90.00
_cell.angle_beta   90.00
_cell.angle_gamma   90.00
#
_symmetry.space_group_name_H-M   'P 1'
#
loop_
_entity.id
_entity.type
_entity.pdbx_description
1 polymer ?
#
loop_
_entity_poly.entity_id
_entity_poly.type
_entity_poly.pdbx_seq_one_letter_code
_entity_poly.pdbx_strand_id
1 'polypeptide(L)'
;MTPRERIISILKEEQPDQVPWCGDLDYWANSLIKRGLKPEGFISSDDYIRWHRELGVGFYLQGYFPYKQIYENCLINEWDEGARHFKEIVTPVGSVRECWEYIPTSYSEGPVEHFMKSEADIPVMKFIYGNTRFEPDYDFANQRMQQVGDQGVVLCY
;
A
#
# COMPACT_ATOMS: atom_id res chain seq x y z
N MET A 1 -1.51 -23.20 -16.74
CA MET A 1 -0.75 -22.53 -15.64
C MET A 1 -1.69 -21.63 -14.88
N THR A 2 -1.52 -21.53 -13.55
CA THR A 2 -2.20 -20.53 -12.71
C THR A 2 -1.65 -19.12 -12.97
N PRO A 3 -2.33 -18.04 -12.58
CA PRO A 3 -1.79 -16.69 -12.66
C PRO A 3 -0.42 -16.54 -11.98
N ARG A 4 -0.25 -17.18 -10.81
CA ARG A 4 1.04 -17.22 -10.09
C ARG A 4 2.13 -17.92 -10.88
N GLU A 5 1.86 -19.10 -11.43
CA GLU A 5 2.85 -19.86 -12.21
C GLU A 5 3.33 -19.08 -13.44
N ARG A 6 2.42 -18.37 -14.13
CA ARG A 6 2.78 -17.51 -15.28
C ARG A 6 3.75 -16.41 -14.91
N ILE A 7 3.49 -15.71 -13.79
CA ILE A 7 4.38 -14.64 -13.32
C ILE A 7 5.75 -15.22 -12.91
N ILE A 8 5.76 -16.36 -12.21
CA ILE A 8 7.00 -17.03 -11.79
C ILE A 8 7.80 -17.51 -13.00
N SER A 9 7.14 -18.03 -14.05
CA SER A 9 7.82 -18.42 -15.29
C SER A 9 8.55 -17.25 -15.93
N ILE A 10 7.89 -16.09 -16.02
CA ILE A 10 8.55 -14.87 -16.56
C ILE A 10 9.75 -14.46 -15.71
N LEU A 11 9.64 -14.50 -14.38
CA LEU A 11 10.76 -14.19 -13.48
C LEU A 11 11.93 -15.18 -13.60
N LYS A 12 11.68 -16.39 -14.11
CA LYS A 12 12.69 -17.41 -14.40
C LYS A 12 13.17 -17.40 -15.85
N GLU A 13 12.76 -16.40 -16.64
CA GLU A 13 13.04 -16.32 -18.09
C GLU A 13 12.46 -17.49 -18.90
N GLU A 14 11.39 -18.14 -18.37
CA GLU A 14 10.64 -19.20 -19.03
C GLU A 14 9.41 -18.62 -19.73
N GLN A 15 8.97 -19.24 -20.83
CA GLN A 15 7.79 -18.79 -21.55
C GLN A 15 6.50 -19.34 -20.91
N PRO A 16 5.57 -18.49 -20.43
CA PRO A 16 4.28 -18.94 -19.91
C PRO A 16 3.36 -19.41 -21.04
N ASP A 17 2.30 -20.15 -20.69
CA ASP A 17 1.26 -20.61 -21.65
C ASP A 17 0.48 -19.45 -22.27
N GLN A 18 0.36 -18.35 -21.57
CA GLN A 18 -0.20 -17.08 -22.04
C GLN A 18 0.38 -15.91 -21.24
N VAL A 19 0.30 -14.70 -21.80
CA VAL A 19 0.72 -13.49 -21.10
C VAL A 19 -0.16 -13.31 -19.85
N PRO A 20 0.43 -13.23 -18.63
CA PRO A 20 -0.34 -12.94 -17.43
C PRO A 20 -0.88 -11.51 -17.49
N TRP A 21 -2.16 -11.37 -17.17
CA TRP A 21 -2.77 -10.07 -17.04
C TRP A 21 -3.11 -9.82 -15.57
N CYS A 22 -2.48 -8.80 -14.99
CA CYS A 22 -2.74 -8.35 -13.64
C CYS A 22 -3.30 -6.94 -13.73
N GLY A 23 -4.43 -6.70 -13.08
CA GLY A 23 -5.09 -5.40 -13.05
C GLY A 23 -5.07 -4.81 -11.65
N ASP A 24 -4.82 -3.50 -11.56
CA ASP A 24 -5.12 -2.74 -10.36
C ASP A 24 -6.61 -2.37 -10.38
N LEU A 25 -7.38 -3.01 -9.51
CA LEU A 25 -8.81 -2.80 -9.38
C LEU A 25 -9.18 -1.89 -8.19
N ASP A 26 -8.20 -1.34 -7.48
CA ASP A 26 -8.42 -0.58 -6.23
C ASP A 26 -9.31 0.64 -6.45
N TYR A 27 -9.07 1.42 -7.50
CA TYR A 27 -9.91 2.57 -7.83
C TYR A 27 -11.36 2.18 -8.12
N TRP A 28 -11.56 1.11 -8.87
CA TRP A 28 -12.92 0.59 -9.13
C TRP A 28 -13.57 0.07 -7.85
N ALA A 29 -12.84 -0.72 -7.06
CA ALA A 29 -13.31 -1.22 -5.77
C ALA A 29 -13.68 -0.07 -4.82
N ASN A 30 -12.82 0.95 -4.68
CA ASN A 30 -13.09 2.14 -3.88
C ASN A 30 -14.36 2.88 -4.36
N SER A 31 -14.54 3.03 -5.67
CA SER A 31 -15.77 3.60 -6.23
C SER A 31 -17.00 2.80 -5.81
N LEU A 32 -16.95 1.46 -5.85
CA LEU A 32 -18.05 0.60 -5.46
C LEU A 32 -18.35 0.70 -3.95
N ILE A 33 -17.32 0.77 -3.10
CA ILE A 33 -17.45 0.96 -1.65
C ILE A 33 -18.12 2.31 -1.36
N LYS A 34 -17.63 3.39 -1.92
CA LYS A 34 -18.18 4.74 -1.70
C LYS A 34 -19.62 4.91 -2.20
N ARG A 35 -20.05 4.08 -3.15
CA ARG A 35 -21.43 4.01 -3.65
C ARG A 35 -22.31 3.02 -2.88
N GLY A 36 -21.79 2.38 -1.84
CA GLY A 36 -22.52 1.39 -1.04
C GLY A 36 -22.79 0.05 -1.76
N LEU A 37 -22.09 -0.22 -2.87
CA LEU A 37 -22.24 -1.44 -3.67
C LEU A 37 -21.30 -2.57 -3.21
N LYS A 38 -20.30 -2.24 -2.41
CA LYS A 38 -19.39 -3.15 -1.71
C LYS A 38 -19.22 -2.68 -0.28
N PRO A 39 -18.99 -3.59 0.69
CA PRO A 39 -18.78 -3.21 2.08
C PRO A 39 -17.45 -2.48 2.31
N GLU A 40 -17.37 -1.68 3.38
CA GLU A 40 -16.09 -1.18 3.86
C GLU A 40 -15.15 -2.36 4.19
N GLY A 41 -13.85 -2.19 3.90
CA GLY A 41 -12.87 -3.28 4.06
C GLY A 41 -12.87 -4.33 2.95
N PHE A 42 -13.70 -4.18 1.90
CA PHE A 42 -13.75 -5.12 0.78
C PHE A 42 -12.37 -5.39 0.17
N ILE A 43 -11.55 -4.34 -0.05
CA ILE A 43 -10.21 -4.46 -0.65
C ILE A 43 -9.25 -5.31 0.20
N SER A 44 -9.43 -5.31 1.52
CA SER A 44 -8.60 -6.11 2.45
C SER A 44 -9.14 -7.52 2.67
N SER A 45 -10.24 -7.90 2.04
CA SER A 45 -10.94 -9.16 2.27
C SER A 45 -10.58 -10.24 1.25
N ASP A 46 -10.86 -11.51 1.59
CA ASP A 46 -10.76 -12.63 0.66
C ASP A 46 -11.73 -12.49 -0.53
N ASP A 47 -12.83 -11.74 -0.34
CA ASP A 47 -13.81 -11.47 -1.40
C ASP A 47 -13.21 -10.63 -2.52
N TYR A 48 -12.26 -9.75 -2.22
CA TYR A 48 -11.55 -8.97 -3.23
C TYR A 48 -10.68 -9.87 -4.12
N ILE A 49 -9.96 -10.83 -3.54
CA ILE A 49 -9.16 -11.79 -4.30
C ILE A 49 -10.06 -12.72 -5.12
N ARG A 50 -11.20 -13.16 -4.54
CA ARG A 50 -12.20 -13.95 -5.26
C ARG A 50 -12.77 -13.18 -6.45
N TRP A 51 -13.04 -11.88 -6.27
CA TRP A 51 -13.53 -11.02 -7.35
C TRP A 51 -12.53 -10.90 -8.50
N HIS A 52 -11.24 -10.75 -8.20
CA HIS A 52 -10.19 -10.83 -9.23
C HIS A 52 -10.24 -12.14 -10.00
N ARG A 53 -10.43 -13.27 -9.30
CA ARG A 53 -10.55 -14.60 -9.93
C ARG A 53 -11.77 -14.70 -10.85
N GLU A 54 -12.91 -14.21 -10.41
CA GLU A 54 -14.16 -14.19 -11.20
C GLU A 54 -14.02 -13.36 -12.47
N LEU A 55 -13.25 -12.27 -12.42
CA LEU A 55 -12.96 -11.41 -13.56
C LEU A 55 -11.83 -11.97 -14.46
N GLY A 56 -11.16 -13.03 -14.06
CA GLY A 56 -9.99 -13.57 -14.75
C GLY A 56 -8.75 -12.67 -14.67
N VAL A 57 -8.70 -11.77 -13.70
CA VAL A 57 -7.59 -10.83 -13.47
C VAL A 57 -6.62 -11.43 -12.46
N GLY A 58 -5.35 -11.54 -12.82
CA GLY A 58 -4.30 -11.90 -11.88
C GLY A 58 -4.17 -10.84 -10.77
N PHE A 59 -3.80 -11.30 -9.58
CA PHE A 59 -3.65 -10.46 -8.42
C PHE A 59 -2.18 -10.23 -8.08
N TYR A 60 -1.83 -9.00 -7.73
CA TYR A 60 -0.54 -8.69 -7.10
C TYR A 60 -0.80 -7.78 -5.90
N LEU A 61 -0.17 -8.09 -4.80
CA LEU A 61 -0.23 -7.27 -3.61
C LEU A 61 0.97 -6.33 -3.60
N GLN A 62 0.69 -5.07 -3.86
CA GLN A 62 1.70 -4.03 -4.01
C GLN A 62 1.91 -3.27 -2.68
N GLY A 63 3.13 -2.76 -2.45
CA GLY A 63 3.44 -1.98 -1.25
C GLY A 63 3.41 -2.79 0.04
N TYR A 64 3.52 -4.11 -0.07
CA TYR A 64 3.50 -5.00 1.06
C TYR A 64 4.91 -5.31 1.53
N PHE A 65 5.19 -4.98 2.78
CA PHE A 65 6.49 -5.17 3.38
C PHE A 65 6.43 -6.15 4.54
N PRO A 66 7.32 -7.18 4.59
CA PRO A 66 7.36 -8.16 5.68
C PRO A 66 8.06 -7.61 6.92
N TYR A 67 7.86 -6.33 7.22
CA TYR A 67 8.47 -5.66 8.36
C TYR A 67 7.59 -4.52 8.88
N LYS A 68 7.82 -4.15 10.13
CA LYS A 68 7.30 -2.93 10.76
C LYS A 68 8.39 -1.87 10.77
N GLN A 69 8.00 -0.66 10.45
CA GLN A 69 8.86 0.52 10.54
C GLN A 69 8.62 1.21 11.89
N ILE A 70 9.69 1.42 12.65
CA ILE A 70 9.67 2.05 13.97
C ILE A 70 10.47 3.32 13.90
N TYR A 71 9.88 4.43 14.28
CA TYR A 71 10.52 5.74 14.37
C TYR A 71 10.95 5.97 15.82
N GLU A 72 12.24 5.77 16.11
CA GLU A 72 12.79 5.99 17.44
C GLU A 72 12.96 7.49 17.71
N ASN A 73 12.66 7.91 18.94
CA ASN A 73 12.75 9.32 19.37
C ASN A 73 11.90 10.30 18.53
N CYS A 74 10.83 9.80 17.90
CA CYS A 74 9.86 10.59 17.17
C CYS A 74 8.48 10.43 17.81
N LEU A 75 7.70 11.51 17.85
CA LEU A 75 6.27 11.47 18.16
C LEU A 75 5.50 11.64 16.84
N ILE A 76 4.58 10.71 16.58
CA ILE A 76 3.73 10.76 15.40
C ILE A 76 2.33 11.18 15.84
N ASN A 77 1.83 12.25 15.24
CA ASN A 77 0.46 12.73 15.40
C ASN A 77 -0.27 12.57 14.06
N GLU A 78 -1.45 11.97 14.11
CA GLU A 78 -2.33 11.82 12.93
C GLU A 78 -3.73 12.32 13.29
N TRP A 79 -4.35 13.10 12.40
CA TRP A 79 -5.72 13.60 12.59
C TRP A 79 -6.38 13.93 11.26
N ASP A 80 -7.71 14.00 11.27
CA ASP A 80 -8.52 14.34 10.11
C ASP A 80 -9.19 15.70 10.29
N GLU A 81 -9.26 16.49 9.21
CA GLU A 81 -10.03 17.74 9.12
C GLU A 81 -10.86 17.71 7.82
N GLY A 82 -12.11 17.31 7.92
CA GLY A 82 -12.98 17.18 6.76
C GLY A 82 -12.50 16.10 5.79
N ALA A 83 -12.12 16.50 4.57
CA ALA A 83 -11.58 15.58 3.56
C ALA A 83 -10.05 15.42 3.63
N ARG A 84 -9.40 16.03 4.61
CA ARG A 84 -7.95 16.05 4.75
C ARG A 84 -7.50 15.18 5.90
N HIS A 85 -6.47 14.38 5.63
CA HIS A 85 -5.74 13.60 6.61
C HIS A 85 -4.34 14.19 6.80
N PHE A 86 -3.99 14.51 8.04
CA PHE A 86 -2.71 15.10 8.41
C PHE A 86 -1.87 14.09 9.17
N LYS A 87 -0.58 14.10 8.87
CA LYS A 87 0.44 13.39 9.63
C LYS A 87 1.58 14.32 9.95
N GLU A 88 1.90 14.45 11.24
CA GLU A 88 3.03 15.21 11.74
C GLU A 88 4.02 14.28 12.44
N ILE A 89 5.31 14.48 12.17
CA ILE A 89 6.39 13.79 12.87
C ILE A 89 7.19 14.84 13.61
N VAL A 90 7.15 14.79 14.95
CA VAL A 90 7.88 15.66 15.84
C VAL A 90 9.15 14.97 16.32
N THR A 91 10.28 15.64 16.19
CA THR A 91 11.60 15.16 16.58
C THR A 91 12.30 16.18 17.49
N PRO A 92 13.40 15.81 18.17
CA PRO A 92 14.20 16.78 18.95
C PRO A 92 14.81 17.94 18.15
N VAL A 93 14.87 17.83 16.81
CA VAL A 93 15.46 18.84 15.92
C VAL A 93 14.42 19.64 15.13
N GLY A 94 13.12 19.40 15.35
CA GLY A 94 12.02 20.08 14.70
C GLY A 94 10.91 19.12 14.30
N SER A 95 9.90 19.63 13.60
CA SER A 95 8.78 18.81 13.09
C SER A 95 8.57 18.99 11.59
N VAL A 96 8.01 17.97 10.95
CA VAL A 96 7.55 17.99 9.56
C VAL A 96 6.14 17.44 9.51
N ARG A 97 5.34 17.94 8.56
CA ARG A 97 3.94 17.56 8.39
C ARG A 97 3.65 17.31 6.92
N GLU A 98 2.86 16.27 6.64
CA GLU A 98 2.22 16.06 5.34
C GLU A 98 0.71 16.16 5.47
N CYS A 99 0.04 16.39 4.35
CA CYS A 99 -1.40 16.40 4.26
C CYS A 99 -1.83 15.70 2.98
N TRP A 100 -2.78 14.80 3.11
CA TRP A 100 -3.46 14.13 2.00
C TRP A 100 -4.89 14.61 1.95
N GLU A 101 -5.45 14.77 0.74
CA GLU A 101 -6.83 15.17 0.54
C GLU A 101 -7.58 14.15 -0.30
N TYR A 102 -8.76 13.75 0.18
CA TYR A 102 -9.64 12.88 -0.57
C TYR A 102 -10.31 13.64 -1.72
N ILE A 103 -10.20 13.10 -2.94
CA ILE A 103 -10.73 13.68 -4.18
C ILE A 103 -11.96 12.87 -4.62
N PRO A 104 -13.20 13.38 -4.39
CA PRO A 104 -14.42 12.61 -4.66
C PRO A 104 -14.62 12.24 -6.13
N THR A 105 -14.08 13.02 -7.06
CA THR A 105 -14.25 12.79 -8.51
C THR A 105 -13.43 11.62 -9.03
N SER A 106 -12.34 11.27 -8.34
CA SER A 106 -11.45 10.15 -8.69
C SER A 106 -11.53 8.98 -7.71
N TYR A 107 -12.30 9.12 -6.62
CA TYR A 107 -12.34 8.13 -5.52
C TYR A 107 -10.95 7.77 -4.96
N SER A 108 -10.05 8.74 -4.93
CA SER A 108 -8.67 8.55 -4.48
C SER A 108 -8.23 9.65 -3.53
N GLU A 109 -7.10 9.44 -2.89
CA GLU A 109 -6.42 10.44 -2.08
C GLU A 109 -5.16 10.90 -2.80
N GLY A 110 -4.81 12.16 -2.63
CA GLY A 110 -3.60 12.74 -3.16
C GLY A 110 -2.90 13.65 -2.15
N PRO A 111 -1.56 13.72 -2.18
CA PRO A 111 -0.81 14.62 -1.31
C PRO A 111 -1.01 16.07 -1.76
N VAL A 112 -1.42 16.92 -0.82
CA VAL A 112 -1.52 18.38 -1.02
C VAL A 112 -0.42 19.13 -0.27
N GLU A 113 0.22 18.47 0.70
CA GLU A 113 1.38 18.97 1.44
C GLU A 113 2.33 17.82 1.72
N HIS A 114 3.60 17.94 1.34
CA HIS A 114 4.63 16.94 1.61
C HIS A 114 5.39 17.25 2.88
N PHE A 115 6.04 16.26 3.50
CA PHE A 115 6.92 16.48 4.67
C PHE A 115 8.02 17.47 4.38
N MET A 116 8.62 17.41 3.20
CA MET A 116 9.71 18.31 2.80
C MET A 116 9.16 19.45 1.95
N LYS A 117 9.23 20.69 2.45
CA LYS A 117 8.75 21.92 1.80
C LYS A 117 9.90 22.86 1.45
N SER A 118 11.01 22.75 2.17
CA SER A 118 12.17 23.59 2.02
C SER A 118 13.45 22.89 2.49
N GLU A 119 14.60 23.50 2.25
CA GLU A 119 15.88 23.01 2.75
C GLU A 119 15.95 22.98 4.29
N ALA A 120 15.15 23.81 4.98
CA ALA A 120 15.08 23.82 6.43
C ALA A 120 14.52 22.52 7.01
N ASP A 121 13.79 21.73 6.23
CA ASP A 121 13.22 20.45 6.65
C ASP A 121 14.22 19.29 6.56
N ILE A 122 15.35 19.49 5.84
CA ILE A 122 16.36 18.44 5.62
C ILE A 122 16.94 17.89 6.94
N PRO A 123 17.30 18.72 7.95
CA PRO A 123 17.80 18.19 9.23
C PRO A 123 16.79 17.28 9.93
N VAL A 124 15.50 17.61 9.88
CA VAL A 124 14.41 16.82 10.46
C VAL A 124 14.27 15.49 9.73
N MET A 125 14.27 15.51 8.40
CA MET A 125 14.20 14.28 7.60
C MET A 125 15.42 13.39 7.83
N LYS A 126 16.62 13.95 7.92
CA LYS A 126 17.83 13.19 8.27
C LYS A 126 17.73 12.55 9.65
N PHE A 127 17.16 13.25 10.64
CA PHE A 127 16.92 12.70 11.96
C PHE A 127 15.97 11.52 11.89
N ILE A 128 14.82 11.67 11.21
CA ILE A 128 13.81 10.61 11.05
C ILE A 128 14.43 9.37 10.41
N TYR A 129 15.09 9.49 9.27
CA TYR A 129 15.72 8.35 8.59
C TYR A 129 16.85 7.71 9.42
N GLY A 130 17.65 8.50 10.12
CA GLY A 130 18.72 8.02 10.99
C GLY A 130 18.23 7.31 12.26
N ASN A 131 16.97 7.55 12.66
CA ASN A 131 16.32 6.93 13.82
C ASN A 131 15.17 5.99 13.40
N THR A 132 15.15 5.57 12.16
CA THR A 132 14.21 4.56 11.68
C THR A 132 14.83 3.18 11.82
N ARG A 133 14.08 2.27 12.47
CA ARG A 133 14.43 0.86 12.61
C ARG A 133 13.35 -0.01 11.98
N PHE A 134 13.76 -1.13 11.40
CA PHE A 134 12.86 -2.11 10.79
C PHE A 134 12.87 -3.39 11.62
N GLU A 135 11.70 -3.89 11.96
CA GLU A 135 11.52 -5.18 12.62
C GLU A 135 10.79 -6.15 11.67
N PRO A 136 11.25 -7.42 11.56
CA PRO A 136 10.57 -8.39 10.73
C PRO A 136 9.12 -8.62 11.14
N ASP A 137 8.22 -8.79 10.16
CA ASP A 137 6.82 -9.19 10.33
C ASP A 137 6.47 -10.32 9.37
N TYR A 138 7.18 -11.45 9.53
CA TYR A 138 7.04 -12.61 8.64
C TYR A 138 5.71 -13.33 8.79
N ASP A 139 5.05 -13.27 9.96
CA ASP A 139 3.75 -13.90 10.16
C ASP A 139 2.69 -13.22 9.30
N PHE A 140 2.69 -11.90 9.28
CA PHE A 140 1.83 -11.14 8.38
C PHE A 140 2.16 -11.40 6.90
N ALA A 141 3.45 -11.49 6.53
CA ALA A 141 3.88 -11.85 5.18
C ALA A 141 3.32 -13.21 4.76
N ASN A 142 3.47 -14.22 5.61
CA ASN A 142 2.99 -15.58 5.35
C ASN A 142 1.46 -15.61 5.20
N GLN A 143 0.72 -14.90 6.06
CA GLN A 143 -0.72 -14.79 5.97
C GLN A 143 -1.16 -14.21 4.62
N ARG A 144 -0.51 -13.13 4.17
CA ARG A 144 -0.83 -12.48 2.88
C ARG A 144 -0.47 -13.37 1.69
N MET A 145 0.66 -14.08 1.75
CA MET A 145 1.05 -15.04 0.71
C MET A 145 0.04 -16.20 0.60
N GLN A 146 -0.45 -16.71 1.73
CA GLN A 146 -1.49 -17.75 1.75
C GLN A 146 -2.81 -17.23 1.18
N GLN A 147 -3.21 -16.01 1.52
CA GLN A 147 -4.43 -15.37 1.02
C GLN A 147 -4.39 -15.19 -0.50
N VAL A 148 -3.28 -14.73 -1.06
CA VAL A 148 -3.12 -14.57 -2.51
C VAL A 148 -3.09 -15.95 -3.22
N GLY A 149 -2.39 -16.93 -2.64
CA GLY A 149 -2.31 -18.30 -3.17
C GLY A 149 -1.91 -18.34 -4.64
N ASP A 150 -2.65 -19.13 -5.43
CA ASP A 150 -2.39 -19.32 -6.86
C ASP A 150 -2.88 -18.15 -7.75
N GLN A 151 -3.59 -17.18 -7.18
CA GLN A 151 -4.14 -16.05 -7.93
C GLN A 151 -3.08 -15.03 -8.34
N GLY A 152 -1.93 -15.02 -7.68
CA GLY A 152 -0.88 -14.06 -8.00
C GLY A 152 0.35 -14.12 -7.14
N VAL A 153 0.99 -12.98 -6.96
CA VAL A 153 2.23 -12.82 -6.19
C VAL A 153 2.12 -11.65 -5.20
N VAL A 154 2.96 -11.69 -4.19
CA VAL A 154 3.17 -10.57 -3.27
C VAL A 154 4.49 -9.93 -3.66
N LEU A 155 4.47 -8.62 -3.96
CA LEU A 155 5.64 -7.86 -4.37
C LEU A 155 6.14 -7.00 -3.20
N CYS A 156 7.44 -7.14 -2.90
CA CYS A 156 8.18 -6.22 -2.04
C CYS A 156 9.06 -5.31 -2.90
N TYR A 157 9.12 -4.02 -2.56
CA TYR A 157 10.01 -3.07 -3.21
C TYR A 157 11.30 -2.92 -2.40
#